data_57fb12cd7e150c8a4fa8d9b4be404ed6
#
_entry.id   57fb12cd7e150c8a4fa8d9b4be404ed6
#
_cell.length_a   1.000
_cell.length_b   1.000
_cell.length_c   1.000
_cell.angle_alpha   90.00
_cell.angle_beta   90.00
_cell.angle_gamma   90.00
#
_symmetry.space_group_name_H-M   'P 1'
#
loop_
_entity.id
_entity.type
_entity.pdbx_description
1 polymer ?
#
loop_
_entity_poly.entity_id
_entity_poly.type
_entity_poly.pdbx_seq_one_letter_code
_entity_poly.pdbx_strand_id
1 'polypeptide(L)'
;MPLPFPLAAQAASTSVTMTDRPLKLGTRASPLALAQAHLVRAALLAAHGWDETRVEVVPMTASGDRILDRPLAEVGGKALWTKELDRALMDGSVDFAVHSMKDVETLRPADLSIVAMLPRADVRDRLIGAPSIADLPQGARIGTSSPRRAAQLRRLRPDLQIVLFRGNVATRLAKLDAGEADATLLAAAGLDRLGLGDIGSAIDETEMLPAPAQGAIGIECLRTNAPVHALLAPINHAETFACVMAERAFLKELKADCHSPVAAQARLEHGVLCLRGEILSEDGTDYVADQGSDPAAVAAALLDRASPSLRAIFG
;
A
#
# COMPACT_ATOMS: atom_id res chain seq x y z
N MET A 1 -4.00 33.29 15.82
CA MET A 1 -3.03 33.99 14.95
C MET A 1 -2.50 32.94 13.96
N PRO A 2 -2.74 33.04 12.67
CA PRO A 2 -2.20 32.09 11.70
C PRO A 2 -0.74 32.41 11.42
N LEU A 3 0.13 31.40 11.45
CA LEU A 3 1.51 31.50 11.04
C LEU A 3 1.59 31.57 9.52
N PRO A 4 2.39 32.46 8.93
CA PRO A 4 2.54 32.56 7.50
C PRO A 4 3.51 31.48 6.98
N PHE A 5 3.04 30.65 6.04
CA PHE A 5 3.92 29.86 5.19
C PHE A 5 4.60 30.79 4.18
N PRO A 6 5.91 30.76 4.02
CA PRO A 6 6.58 31.51 2.97
C PRO A 6 6.33 30.89 1.61
N LEU A 7 5.71 31.65 0.71
CA LEU A 7 5.64 31.36 -0.73
C LEU A 7 7.02 31.54 -1.37
N ALA A 8 7.31 30.63 -2.32
CA ALA A 8 8.26 30.78 -3.42
C ALA A 8 9.73 31.05 -3.06
N ALA A 9 10.47 29.97 -2.85
CA ALA A 9 11.90 29.95 -3.15
C ALA A 9 12.08 29.66 -4.65
N GLN A 10 12.69 30.61 -5.36
CA GLN A 10 13.13 30.49 -6.74
C GLN A 10 14.00 29.25 -6.90
N ALA A 11 13.67 28.42 -7.91
CA ALA A 11 14.47 27.29 -8.31
C ALA A 11 15.86 27.76 -8.75
N ALA A 12 16.83 27.65 -7.86
CA ALA A 12 18.22 27.63 -8.24
C ALA A 12 18.44 26.37 -9.07
N SER A 13 18.72 26.53 -10.35
CA SER A 13 19.18 25.48 -11.25
C SER A 13 20.54 24.98 -10.73
N THR A 14 20.54 24.12 -9.72
CA THR A 14 21.68 23.30 -9.37
C THR A 14 21.75 22.21 -10.44
N SER A 15 22.72 22.33 -11.35
CA SER A 15 23.09 21.25 -12.27
C SER A 15 23.53 20.05 -11.41
N VAL A 16 22.59 19.14 -11.18
CA VAL A 16 22.89 17.83 -10.59
C VAL A 16 23.83 17.16 -11.58
N THR A 17 25.08 16.97 -11.20
CA THR A 17 26.05 16.21 -12.00
C THR A 17 25.51 14.79 -12.13
N MET A 18 24.89 14.53 -13.28
CA MET A 18 24.34 13.24 -13.61
C MET A 18 25.50 12.25 -13.74
N THR A 19 25.37 11.10 -13.11
CA THR A 19 26.28 9.98 -13.35
C THR A 19 26.16 9.57 -14.82
N ASP A 20 27.28 9.26 -15.49
CA ASP A 20 27.31 8.79 -16.90
C ASP A 20 26.63 7.43 -17.08
N ARG A 21 26.27 6.74 -16.00
CA ARG A 21 25.58 5.46 -16.02
C ARG A 21 24.06 5.60 -15.88
N PRO A 22 23.27 4.61 -16.35
CA PRO A 22 21.84 4.53 -16.06
C PRO A 22 21.57 4.50 -14.56
N LEU A 23 20.46 5.14 -14.14
CA LEU A 23 19.90 4.96 -12.80
C LEU A 23 19.28 3.57 -12.68
N LYS A 24 19.56 2.86 -11.62
CA LYS A 24 19.04 1.53 -11.35
C LYS A 24 17.82 1.59 -10.45
N LEU A 25 16.66 1.21 -11.00
CA LEU A 25 15.39 1.10 -10.32
C LEU A 25 15.18 -0.33 -9.84
N GLY A 26 15.27 -0.55 -8.53
CA GLY A 26 14.98 -1.83 -7.89
C GLY A 26 13.48 -2.07 -7.75
N THR A 27 13.02 -3.29 -8.06
CA THR A 27 11.63 -3.71 -7.87
C THR A 27 11.52 -5.21 -7.64
N ARG A 28 10.39 -5.68 -7.10
CA ARG A 28 10.10 -7.12 -7.05
C ARG A 28 9.86 -7.67 -8.47
N ALA A 29 10.16 -8.95 -8.67
CA ALA A 29 10.01 -9.62 -9.96
C ALA A 29 8.56 -10.00 -10.32
N SER A 30 7.56 -9.71 -9.46
CA SER A 30 6.17 -10.04 -9.75
C SER A 30 5.60 -9.15 -10.88
N PRO A 31 4.64 -9.66 -11.71
CA PRO A 31 4.06 -8.88 -12.82
C PRO A 31 3.53 -7.52 -12.38
N LEU A 32 2.84 -7.43 -11.23
CA LEU A 32 2.33 -6.17 -10.71
C LEU A 32 3.46 -5.20 -10.31
N ALA A 33 4.52 -5.70 -9.66
CA ALA A 33 5.63 -4.85 -9.25
C ALA A 33 6.40 -4.32 -10.47
N LEU A 34 6.58 -5.14 -11.52
CA LEU A 34 7.17 -4.72 -12.79
C LEU A 34 6.31 -3.64 -13.48
N ALA A 35 5.00 -3.82 -13.53
CA ALA A 35 4.10 -2.81 -14.08
C ALA A 35 4.23 -1.46 -13.33
N GLN A 36 4.33 -1.50 -12.00
CA GLN A 36 4.55 -0.31 -11.18
C GLN A 36 5.91 0.34 -11.42
N ALA A 37 6.97 -0.45 -11.56
CA ALA A 37 8.30 0.04 -11.88
C ALA A 37 8.34 0.72 -13.26
N HIS A 38 7.66 0.16 -14.26
CA HIS A 38 7.54 0.79 -15.57
C HIS A 38 6.77 2.11 -15.55
N LEU A 39 5.73 2.24 -14.72
CA LEU A 39 5.02 3.51 -14.53
C LEU A 39 5.95 4.59 -13.93
N VAL A 40 6.75 4.25 -12.93
CA VAL A 40 7.74 5.17 -12.33
C VAL A 40 8.83 5.52 -13.35
N ARG A 41 9.36 4.54 -14.09
CA ARG A 41 10.33 4.76 -15.16
C ARG A 41 9.77 5.75 -16.19
N ALA A 42 8.57 5.50 -16.70
CA ALA A 42 7.95 6.37 -17.70
C ALA A 42 7.74 7.80 -17.16
N ALA A 43 7.32 7.96 -15.91
CA ALA A 43 7.16 9.27 -15.27
C ALA A 43 8.51 10.02 -15.18
N LEU A 44 9.61 9.34 -14.80
CA LEU A 44 10.95 9.94 -14.76
C LEU A 44 11.44 10.34 -16.14
N LEU A 45 11.32 9.46 -17.14
CA LEU A 45 11.73 9.77 -18.51
C LEU A 45 10.99 10.98 -19.04
N ALA A 46 9.66 11.07 -18.81
CA ALA A 46 8.86 12.20 -19.24
C ALA A 46 9.23 13.49 -18.48
N ALA A 47 9.42 13.44 -17.16
CA ALA A 47 9.74 14.62 -16.35
C ALA A 47 11.09 15.25 -16.69
N HIS A 48 12.05 14.44 -17.14
CA HIS A 48 13.41 14.90 -17.44
C HIS A 48 13.74 14.96 -18.94
N GLY A 49 12.83 14.55 -19.83
CA GLY A 49 13.09 14.46 -21.27
C GLY A 49 14.16 13.42 -21.62
N TRP A 50 14.25 12.33 -20.85
CA TRP A 50 15.25 11.29 -21.02
C TRP A 50 14.80 10.21 -21.98
N ASP A 51 15.76 9.57 -22.62
CA ASP A 51 15.54 8.33 -23.37
C ASP A 51 15.49 7.11 -22.43
N GLU A 52 15.05 5.98 -22.97
CA GLU A 52 14.83 4.75 -22.19
C GLU A 52 16.09 4.15 -21.58
N THR A 53 17.27 4.48 -22.07
CA THR A 53 18.55 3.94 -21.57
C THR A 53 18.95 4.55 -20.22
N ARG A 54 18.32 5.66 -19.81
CA ARG A 54 18.65 6.39 -18.59
C ARG A 54 18.17 5.72 -17.30
N VAL A 55 17.19 4.82 -17.36
CA VAL A 55 16.67 4.11 -16.19
C VAL A 55 16.58 2.62 -16.47
N GLU A 56 17.43 1.85 -15.81
CA GLU A 56 17.45 0.39 -15.83
C GLU A 56 16.53 -0.17 -14.74
N VAL A 57 15.57 -1.05 -15.11
CA VAL A 57 14.74 -1.77 -14.13
C VAL A 57 15.46 -3.03 -13.69
N VAL A 58 15.68 -3.20 -12.39
CA VAL A 58 16.40 -4.33 -11.77
C VAL A 58 15.40 -5.16 -10.94
N PRO A 59 14.87 -6.26 -11.50
CA PRO A 59 13.93 -7.14 -10.78
C PRO A 59 14.65 -7.98 -9.72
N MET A 60 14.02 -8.09 -8.54
CA MET A 60 14.52 -8.91 -7.42
C MET A 60 13.44 -9.86 -6.91
N THR A 61 13.83 -11.08 -6.55
CA THR A 61 12.91 -12.05 -5.95
C THR A 61 12.83 -11.82 -4.45
N ALA A 62 11.69 -11.35 -3.96
CA ALA A 62 11.47 -11.17 -2.54
C ALA A 62 11.29 -12.52 -1.82
N SER A 63 11.74 -12.62 -0.56
CA SER A 63 11.57 -13.83 0.27
C SER A 63 10.10 -14.20 0.44
N GLY A 64 9.21 -13.22 0.56
CA GLY A 64 7.77 -13.43 0.66
C GLY A 64 7.12 -14.05 -0.57
N ASP A 65 7.73 -13.93 -1.75
CA ASP A 65 7.22 -14.54 -3.01
C ASP A 65 7.46 -16.05 -3.07
N ARG A 66 8.38 -16.58 -2.24
CA ARG A 66 8.75 -18.00 -2.21
C ARG A 66 7.88 -18.83 -1.28
N ILE A 67 7.22 -18.22 -0.30
CA ILE A 67 6.46 -18.92 0.75
C ILE A 67 4.97 -18.79 0.45
N LEU A 68 4.35 -19.86 -0.05
CA LEU A 68 2.96 -19.89 -0.47
C LEU A 68 2.07 -20.83 0.38
N ASP A 69 2.66 -21.60 1.30
CA ASP A 69 2.05 -22.73 1.99
C ASP A 69 1.42 -22.37 3.35
N ARG A 70 1.68 -21.18 3.90
CA ARG A 70 1.19 -20.78 5.24
C ARG A 70 0.89 -19.28 5.33
N PRO A 71 0.08 -18.82 6.33
CA PRO A 71 -0.18 -17.39 6.57
C PRO A 71 1.10 -16.59 6.78
N LEU A 72 1.13 -15.33 6.31
CA LEU A 72 2.30 -14.45 6.49
C LEU A 72 2.64 -14.22 7.97
N ALA A 73 1.63 -14.18 8.84
CA ALA A 73 1.82 -14.03 10.28
C ALA A 73 2.63 -15.17 10.90
N GLU A 74 2.56 -16.40 10.33
CA GLU A 74 3.28 -17.59 10.81
C GLU A 74 4.70 -17.69 10.23
N VAL A 75 4.98 -16.98 9.13
CA VAL A 75 6.29 -17.07 8.46
C VAL A 75 7.41 -16.44 9.30
N GLY A 76 7.06 -15.57 10.24
CA GLY A 76 8.00 -14.93 11.14
C GLY A 76 9.07 -14.13 10.39
N GLY A 77 9.13 -12.85 10.61
CA GLY A 77 10.14 -11.98 10.00
C GLY A 77 9.53 -10.68 9.52
N LYS A 78 10.11 -9.58 9.99
CA LYS A 78 9.81 -8.24 9.45
C LYS A 78 10.42 -8.13 8.04
N ALA A 79 9.84 -7.31 7.19
CA ALA A 79 10.40 -6.98 5.88
C ALA A 79 10.41 -8.11 4.82
N LEU A 80 9.41 -9.00 4.81
CA LEU A 80 9.32 -10.10 3.83
C LEU A 80 9.30 -9.62 2.35
N TRP A 81 8.84 -8.39 2.12
CA TRP A 81 8.67 -7.82 0.78
C TRP A 81 9.73 -6.80 0.41
N THR A 82 10.45 -6.25 1.39
CA THR A 82 11.38 -5.13 1.19
C THR A 82 12.82 -5.49 1.45
N LYS A 83 13.10 -6.57 2.20
CA LYS A 83 14.45 -6.94 2.69
C LYS A 83 15.54 -6.97 1.61
N GLU A 84 15.25 -7.56 0.46
CA GLU A 84 16.20 -7.66 -0.64
C GLU A 84 16.44 -6.29 -1.29
N LEU A 85 15.36 -5.49 -1.43
CA LEU A 85 15.43 -4.11 -1.95
C LEU A 85 16.16 -3.19 -0.97
N ASP A 86 15.89 -3.33 0.34
CA ASP A 86 16.58 -2.56 1.39
C ASP A 86 18.09 -2.80 1.34
N ARG A 87 18.50 -4.07 1.22
CA ARG A 87 19.92 -4.42 1.07
C ARG A 87 20.52 -3.81 -0.18
N ALA A 88 19.83 -3.91 -1.32
CA ALA A 88 20.31 -3.39 -2.60
C ALA A 88 20.41 -1.85 -2.61
N LEU A 89 19.53 -1.16 -1.87
CA LEU A 89 19.65 0.28 -1.64
C LEU A 89 20.87 0.61 -0.76
N MET A 90 21.07 -0.14 0.33
CA MET A 90 22.16 0.10 1.29
C MET A 90 23.54 -0.20 0.70
N ASP A 91 23.67 -1.22 -0.15
CA ASP A 91 24.95 -1.58 -0.80
C ASP A 91 25.18 -0.85 -2.14
N GLY A 92 24.21 -0.03 -2.59
CA GLY A 92 24.31 0.76 -3.83
C GLY A 92 24.12 -0.06 -5.11
N SER A 93 23.62 -1.30 -5.01
CA SER A 93 23.27 -2.12 -6.19
C SER A 93 22.12 -1.52 -6.98
N VAL A 94 21.24 -0.76 -6.33
CA VAL A 94 20.20 0.07 -6.95
C VAL A 94 20.22 1.48 -6.37
N ASP A 95 19.77 2.46 -7.15
CA ASP A 95 19.75 3.87 -6.75
C ASP A 95 18.47 4.23 -6.00
N PHE A 96 17.37 3.61 -6.39
CA PHE A 96 16.06 3.74 -5.74
C PHE A 96 15.21 2.49 -5.97
N ALA A 97 14.20 2.29 -5.12
CA ALA A 97 13.30 1.15 -5.17
C ALA A 97 11.84 1.60 -5.30
N VAL A 98 11.02 0.78 -5.95
CA VAL A 98 9.59 1.01 -6.18
C VAL A 98 8.76 -0.02 -5.43
N HIS A 99 7.74 0.46 -4.71
CA HIS A 99 6.91 -0.36 -3.83
C HIS A 99 5.41 -0.12 -4.03
N SER A 100 4.60 -1.16 -3.86
CA SER A 100 3.20 -1.02 -3.44
C SER A 100 3.19 -0.58 -1.98
N MET A 101 2.79 0.64 -1.68
CA MET A 101 2.96 1.23 -0.35
C MET A 101 2.24 0.48 0.78
N LYS A 102 1.14 -0.21 0.49
CA LYS A 102 0.42 -1.04 1.47
C LYS A 102 1.20 -2.27 1.97
N ASP A 103 2.23 -2.68 1.21
CA ASP A 103 3.06 -3.86 1.52
C ASP A 103 4.38 -3.45 2.20
N VAL A 104 4.62 -2.14 2.38
CA VAL A 104 5.82 -1.58 3.00
C VAL A 104 5.61 -1.42 4.50
N GLU A 105 6.52 -1.97 5.30
CA GLU A 105 6.46 -1.89 6.76
C GLU A 105 6.26 -0.46 7.25
N THR A 106 5.48 -0.31 8.32
CA THR A 106 5.16 1.00 8.92
C THR A 106 6.42 1.74 9.35
N LEU A 107 7.36 1.02 9.98
CA LEU A 107 8.67 1.55 10.37
C LEU A 107 9.73 1.10 9.37
N ARG A 108 10.41 2.06 8.74
CA ARG A 108 11.50 1.81 7.80
C ARG A 108 12.86 1.93 8.46
N PRO A 109 13.90 1.24 7.93
CA PRO A 109 15.28 1.49 8.34
C PRO A 109 15.64 2.98 8.32
N ALA A 110 16.41 3.45 9.30
CA ALA A 110 16.72 4.86 9.45
C ALA A 110 17.47 5.47 8.24
N ASP A 111 18.23 4.63 7.52
CA ASP A 111 19.02 5.03 6.36
C ASP A 111 18.18 5.18 5.09
N LEU A 112 16.96 4.66 5.08
CA LEU A 112 16.05 4.70 3.93
C LEU A 112 14.98 5.79 4.10
N SER A 113 14.49 6.30 2.99
CA SER A 113 13.44 7.31 2.97
C SER A 113 12.53 7.13 1.76
N ILE A 114 11.21 7.13 2.00
CA ILE A 114 10.22 7.29 0.93
C ILE A 114 10.26 8.76 0.53
N VAL A 115 10.56 9.04 -0.74
CA VAL A 115 10.87 10.38 -1.22
C VAL A 115 9.89 10.90 -2.27
N ALA A 116 9.19 10.01 -2.93
CA ALA A 116 8.17 10.39 -3.93
C ALA A 116 7.06 9.34 -4.00
N MET A 117 5.89 9.76 -4.44
CA MET A 117 4.77 8.90 -4.80
C MET A 117 4.13 9.38 -6.09
N LEU A 118 3.74 8.44 -6.96
CA LEU A 118 2.94 8.76 -8.12
C LEU A 118 1.49 9.11 -7.71
N PRO A 119 0.69 9.74 -8.60
CA PRO A 119 -0.74 9.91 -8.37
C PRO A 119 -1.40 8.62 -7.94
N ARG A 120 -2.23 8.70 -6.89
CA ARG A 120 -2.87 7.53 -6.27
C ARG A 120 -3.92 6.95 -7.22
N ALA A 121 -3.87 5.65 -7.45
CA ALA A 121 -4.90 4.93 -8.19
C ALA A 121 -6.11 4.62 -7.30
N ASP A 122 -7.15 3.99 -7.88
CA ASP A 122 -8.36 3.58 -7.17
C ASP A 122 -8.01 2.76 -5.93
N VAL A 123 -8.48 3.23 -4.78
CA VAL A 123 -8.18 2.66 -3.47
C VAL A 123 -9.10 1.50 -3.09
N ARG A 124 -10.21 1.31 -3.84
CA ARG A 124 -11.24 0.33 -3.52
C ARG A 124 -10.76 -1.11 -3.67
N ASP A 125 -11.43 -2.00 -2.97
CA ASP A 125 -11.38 -3.42 -3.27
C ASP A 125 -12.42 -3.75 -4.35
N ARG A 126 -12.17 -4.79 -5.14
CA ARG A 126 -13.14 -5.39 -6.05
C ARG A 126 -13.49 -6.78 -5.58
N LEU A 127 -14.79 -7.08 -5.53
CA LEU A 127 -15.33 -8.41 -5.31
C LEU A 127 -15.39 -9.15 -6.63
N ILE A 128 -14.86 -10.36 -6.67
CA ILE A 128 -14.88 -11.24 -7.84
C ILE A 128 -15.61 -12.51 -7.47
N GLY A 129 -16.59 -12.91 -8.24
CA GLY A 129 -17.48 -14.06 -7.98
C GLY A 129 -18.93 -13.68 -7.65
N ALA A 130 -19.19 -12.41 -7.29
CA ALA A 130 -20.56 -11.89 -7.11
C ALA A 130 -20.63 -10.39 -7.44
N PRO A 131 -21.82 -9.83 -7.75
CA PRO A 131 -22.00 -8.41 -8.02
C PRO A 131 -21.78 -7.51 -6.80
N SER A 132 -22.16 -7.98 -5.59
CA SER A 132 -21.99 -7.27 -4.31
C SER A 132 -21.81 -8.25 -3.15
N ILE A 133 -21.41 -7.74 -1.98
CA ILE A 133 -21.31 -8.57 -0.76
C ILE A 133 -22.67 -9.09 -0.32
N ALA A 134 -23.74 -8.29 -0.55
CA ALA A 134 -25.10 -8.69 -0.23
C ALA A 134 -25.61 -9.86 -1.09
N ASP A 135 -25.16 -9.95 -2.35
CA ASP A 135 -25.55 -11.00 -3.30
C ASP A 135 -24.79 -12.33 -3.11
N LEU A 136 -23.82 -12.37 -2.21
CA LEU A 136 -23.12 -13.61 -1.89
C LEU A 136 -24.07 -14.64 -1.26
N PRO A 137 -24.03 -15.91 -1.70
CA PRO A 137 -24.81 -16.98 -1.07
C PRO A 137 -24.57 -17.07 0.44
N GLN A 138 -25.55 -17.58 1.18
CA GLN A 138 -25.36 -17.83 2.61
C GLN A 138 -24.26 -18.87 2.83
N GLY A 139 -23.33 -18.58 3.73
CA GLY A 139 -22.18 -19.44 4.03
C GLY A 139 -21.14 -19.47 2.91
N ALA A 140 -21.14 -18.52 1.96
CA ALA A 140 -20.18 -18.48 0.87
C ALA A 140 -18.73 -18.44 1.37
N ARG A 141 -17.85 -19.16 0.65
CA ARG A 141 -16.40 -19.20 0.92
C ARG A 141 -15.71 -18.05 0.21
N ILE A 142 -15.01 -17.22 0.98
CA ILE A 142 -14.33 -16.04 0.45
C ILE A 142 -12.82 -16.21 0.58
N GLY A 143 -12.12 -16.21 -0.57
CA GLY A 143 -10.68 -16.38 -0.63
C GLY A 143 -9.94 -15.06 -0.29
N THR A 144 -9.26 -15.01 0.86
CA THR A 144 -8.40 -13.88 1.24
C THR A 144 -7.31 -14.31 2.23
N SER A 145 -6.18 -13.57 2.24
CA SER A 145 -5.15 -13.68 3.27
C SER A 145 -4.98 -12.36 4.04
N SER A 146 -5.85 -11.38 3.81
CA SER A 146 -5.80 -10.08 4.45
C SER A 146 -6.64 -10.11 5.74
N PRO A 147 -6.04 -9.88 6.93
CA PRO A 147 -6.78 -9.80 8.19
C PRO A 147 -7.87 -8.71 8.15
N ARG A 148 -7.55 -7.55 7.58
CA ARG A 148 -8.53 -6.46 7.39
C ARG A 148 -9.75 -6.92 6.62
N ARG A 149 -9.55 -7.50 5.42
CA ARG A 149 -10.69 -7.96 4.58
C ARG A 149 -11.50 -9.04 5.28
N ALA A 150 -10.83 -9.98 5.94
CA ALA A 150 -11.49 -11.04 6.69
C ALA A 150 -12.38 -10.47 7.81
N ALA A 151 -11.84 -9.56 8.61
CA ALA A 151 -12.57 -8.92 9.71
C ALA A 151 -13.76 -8.07 9.20
N GLN A 152 -13.54 -7.23 8.18
CA GLN A 152 -14.61 -6.42 7.59
C GLN A 152 -15.73 -7.28 6.98
N LEU A 153 -15.40 -8.36 6.27
CA LEU A 153 -16.39 -9.28 5.72
C LEU A 153 -17.19 -9.97 6.80
N ARG A 154 -16.53 -10.49 7.86
CA ARG A 154 -17.22 -11.12 8.99
C ARG A 154 -18.13 -10.14 9.72
N ARG A 155 -17.74 -8.87 9.83
CA ARG A 155 -18.59 -7.83 10.41
C ARG A 155 -19.85 -7.60 9.57
N LEU A 156 -19.70 -7.52 8.23
CA LEU A 156 -20.81 -7.28 7.31
C LEU A 156 -21.71 -8.51 7.14
N ARG A 157 -21.13 -9.69 7.10
CA ARG A 157 -21.77 -10.97 6.81
C ARG A 157 -21.13 -12.06 7.69
N PRO A 158 -21.59 -12.24 8.95
CA PRO A 158 -21.04 -13.23 9.90
C PRO A 158 -21.14 -14.69 9.44
N ASP A 159 -21.99 -14.95 8.47
CA ASP A 159 -22.17 -16.28 7.87
C ASP A 159 -21.05 -16.69 6.90
N LEU A 160 -20.24 -15.73 6.40
CA LEU A 160 -19.22 -16.00 5.41
C LEU A 160 -18.05 -16.81 5.99
N GLN A 161 -17.54 -17.74 5.18
CA GLN A 161 -16.40 -18.57 5.51
C GLN A 161 -15.13 -18.03 4.85
N ILE A 162 -14.14 -17.64 5.63
CA ILE A 162 -12.88 -17.13 5.10
C ILE A 162 -11.93 -18.31 4.83
N VAL A 163 -11.48 -18.44 3.59
CA VAL A 163 -10.49 -19.42 3.16
C VAL A 163 -9.19 -18.73 2.73
N LEU A 164 -8.05 -19.36 3.00
CA LEU A 164 -6.74 -18.77 2.77
C LEU A 164 -6.40 -18.74 1.26
N PHE A 165 -6.44 -17.55 0.66
CA PHE A 165 -5.94 -17.32 -0.69
C PHE A 165 -4.64 -16.52 -0.66
N ARG A 166 -3.52 -17.17 -1.05
CA ARG A 166 -2.20 -16.57 -1.23
C ARG A 166 -1.75 -16.65 -2.69
N GLY A 167 -0.74 -15.86 -3.01
CA GLY A 167 -0.19 -15.73 -4.35
C GLY A 167 -0.52 -14.37 -4.98
N ASN A 168 -0.03 -14.18 -6.20
CA ASN A 168 -0.29 -12.99 -7.01
C ASN A 168 -1.73 -13.00 -7.56
N VAL A 169 -2.10 -11.96 -8.32
CA VAL A 169 -3.45 -11.82 -8.91
C VAL A 169 -3.82 -13.04 -9.74
N ALA A 170 -2.96 -13.48 -10.66
CA ALA A 170 -3.23 -14.63 -11.54
C ALA A 170 -3.45 -15.93 -10.74
N THR A 171 -2.63 -16.17 -9.70
CA THR A 171 -2.78 -17.34 -8.83
C THR A 171 -4.13 -17.34 -8.11
N ARG A 172 -4.59 -16.18 -7.61
CA ARG A 172 -5.86 -16.07 -6.89
C ARG A 172 -7.06 -16.23 -7.81
N LEU A 173 -6.99 -15.71 -9.03
CA LEU A 173 -8.03 -15.92 -10.05
C LEU A 173 -8.10 -17.40 -10.43
N ALA A 174 -6.97 -18.05 -10.67
CA ALA A 174 -6.93 -19.48 -10.97
C ALA A 174 -7.51 -20.36 -9.85
N LYS A 175 -7.29 -20.00 -8.57
CA LYS A 175 -7.90 -20.67 -7.42
C LYS A 175 -9.43 -20.49 -7.38
N LEU A 176 -9.91 -19.30 -7.72
CA LEU A 176 -11.34 -19.03 -7.84
C LEU A 176 -11.95 -19.85 -8.97
N ASP A 177 -11.32 -19.88 -10.15
CA ASP A 177 -11.76 -20.67 -11.31
C ASP A 177 -11.77 -22.18 -11.00
N ALA A 178 -10.85 -22.64 -10.16
CA ALA A 178 -10.80 -24.03 -9.68
C ALA A 178 -11.87 -24.34 -8.61
N GLY A 179 -12.69 -23.38 -8.19
CA GLY A 179 -13.74 -23.55 -7.21
C GLY A 179 -13.23 -23.72 -5.77
N GLU A 180 -11.99 -23.28 -5.46
CA GLU A 180 -11.47 -23.32 -4.09
C GLU A 180 -12.20 -22.30 -3.17
N ALA A 181 -12.87 -21.29 -3.72
CA ALA A 181 -13.74 -20.34 -3.04
C ALA A 181 -14.88 -19.91 -3.99
N ASP A 182 -15.93 -19.30 -3.43
CA ASP A 182 -17.07 -18.80 -4.19
C ASP A 182 -16.86 -17.35 -4.66
N ALA A 183 -15.99 -16.61 -3.92
CA ALA A 183 -15.57 -15.27 -4.29
C ALA A 183 -14.18 -14.94 -3.71
N THR A 184 -13.56 -13.87 -4.23
CA THR A 184 -12.31 -13.32 -3.69
C THR A 184 -12.31 -11.80 -3.82
N LEU A 185 -11.39 -11.13 -3.10
CA LEU A 185 -11.21 -9.68 -3.18
C LEU A 185 -9.80 -9.34 -3.67
N LEU A 186 -9.74 -8.44 -4.65
CA LEU A 186 -8.49 -7.87 -5.16
C LEU A 186 -8.57 -6.34 -5.13
N ALA A 187 -7.43 -5.67 -4.96
CA ALA A 187 -7.38 -4.21 -5.02
C ALA A 187 -7.56 -3.75 -6.47
N ALA A 188 -8.47 -2.79 -6.71
CA ALA A 188 -8.75 -2.23 -8.03
C ALA A 188 -7.48 -1.77 -8.73
N ALA A 189 -6.64 -0.97 -8.05
CA ALA A 189 -5.36 -0.52 -8.60
C ALA A 189 -4.43 -1.65 -9.08
N GLY A 190 -4.48 -2.82 -8.45
CA GLY A 190 -3.70 -3.98 -8.88
C GLY A 190 -4.23 -4.59 -10.17
N LEU A 191 -5.55 -4.71 -10.29
CA LEU A 191 -6.23 -5.20 -11.49
C LEU A 191 -6.01 -4.24 -12.68
N ASP A 192 -6.21 -2.94 -12.46
CA ASP A 192 -6.08 -1.92 -13.50
C ASP A 192 -4.65 -1.89 -14.07
N ARG A 193 -3.62 -1.99 -13.21
CA ARG A 193 -2.20 -2.02 -13.63
C ARG A 193 -1.81 -3.27 -14.41
N LEU A 194 -2.58 -4.33 -14.28
CA LEU A 194 -2.40 -5.58 -15.04
C LEU A 194 -3.30 -5.68 -16.27
N GLY A 195 -4.06 -4.62 -16.61
CA GLY A 195 -5.00 -4.62 -17.72
C GLY A 195 -6.26 -5.47 -17.47
N LEU A 196 -6.59 -5.71 -16.19
CA LEU A 196 -7.72 -6.53 -15.74
C LEU A 196 -8.82 -5.65 -15.10
N GLY A 197 -8.92 -4.40 -15.50
CA GLY A 197 -9.83 -3.40 -14.92
C GLY A 197 -11.33 -3.74 -15.02
N ASP A 198 -11.70 -4.62 -15.93
CA ASP A 198 -13.10 -5.06 -16.10
C ASP A 198 -13.49 -6.21 -15.17
N ILE A 199 -12.54 -6.80 -14.42
CA ILE A 199 -12.80 -7.94 -13.53
C ILE A 199 -13.36 -7.48 -12.19
N GLY A 200 -14.50 -8.07 -11.79
CA GLY A 200 -15.15 -7.86 -10.50
C GLY A 200 -15.83 -6.52 -10.34
N SER A 201 -16.59 -6.39 -9.26
CA SER A 201 -17.35 -5.19 -8.89
C SER A 201 -16.62 -4.41 -7.82
N ALA A 202 -16.48 -3.09 -7.98
CA ALA A 202 -15.85 -2.24 -6.97
C ALA A 202 -16.78 -2.13 -5.74
N ILE A 203 -16.19 -2.35 -4.56
CA ILE A 203 -16.89 -2.19 -3.28
C ILE A 203 -16.76 -0.72 -2.86
N ASP A 204 -17.89 -0.11 -2.46
CA ASP A 204 -17.88 1.27 -1.99
C ASP A 204 -17.04 1.42 -0.71
N GLU A 205 -16.31 2.53 -0.58
CA GLU A 205 -15.44 2.82 0.57
C GLU A 205 -16.23 3.07 1.88
N THR A 206 -17.53 3.34 1.76
CA THR A 206 -18.43 3.40 2.91
C THR A 206 -18.82 2.03 3.42
N GLU A 207 -18.80 1.01 2.57
CA GLU A 207 -19.04 -0.39 2.92
C GLU A 207 -17.77 -1.07 3.44
N MET A 208 -16.64 -0.90 2.72
CA MET A 208 -15.35 -1.44 3.11
C MET A 208 -14.24 -0.40 2.94
N LEU A 209 -13.80 0.18 4.05
CA LEU A 209 -12.66 1.11 4.03
C LEU A 209 -11.37 0.38 3.57
N PRO A 210 -10.57 0.96 2.66
CA PRO A 210 -9.40 0.29 2.08
C PRO A 210 -8.29 0.03 3.10
N ALA A 211 -7.32 -0.78 2.71
CA ALA A 211 -6.06 -0.88 3.46
C ALA A 211 -5.32 0.46 3.44
N PRO A 212 -4.63 0.83 4.53
CA PRO A 212 -3.75 1.98 4.51
C PRO A 212 -2.77 1.91 3.34
N ALA A 213 -2.56 3.03 2.65
CA ALA A 213 -1.71 3.17 1.47
C ALA A 213 -2.13 2.33 0.23
N GLN A 214 -3.32 1.72 0.21
CA GLN A 214 -3.83 1.02 -0.97
C GLN A 214 -3.91 1.97 -2.17
N GLY A 215 -3.54 1.48 -3.36
CA GLY A 215 -3.52 2.26 -4.61
C GLY A 215 -2.24 3.08 -4.82
N ALA A 216 -1.42 3.32 -3.80
CA ALA A 216 -0.22 4.15 -3.89
C ALA A 216 1.02 3.34 -4.35
N ILE A 217 1.79 3.95 -5.26
CA ILE A 217 3.14 3.54 -5.63
C ILE A 217 4.10 4.51 -4.97
N GLY A 218 4.99 4.00 -4.12
CA GLY A 218 6.03 4.79 -3.46
C GLY A 218 7.42 4.49 -4.00
N ILE A 219 8.27 5.49 -3.90
CA ILE A 219 9.65 5.44 -4.35
C ILE A 219 10.54 5.75 -3.15
N GLU A 220 11.46 4.84 -2.88
CA GLU A 220 12.35 4.87 -1.73
C GLU A 220 13.81 4.88 -2.18
N CYS A 221 14.66 5.61 -1.48
CA CYS A 221 16.10 5.61 -1.69
C CYS A 221 16.86 5.87 -0.38
N LEU A 222 18.19 5.83 -0.44
CA LEU A 222 19.02 6.22 0.72
C LEU A 222 18.71 7.67 1.11
N ARG A 223 18.49 7.90 2.39
CA ARG A 223 18.22 9.24 2.96
C ARG A 223 19.31 10.26 2.63
N THR A 224 20.55 9.80 2.55
CA THR A 224 21.71 10.65 2.26
C THR A 224 21.95 10.88 0.77
N ASN A 225 21.20 10.23 -0.13
CA ASN A 225 21.41 10.36 -1.56
C ASN A 225 20.67 11.58 -2.14
N ALA A 226 21.13 12.77 -1.79
CA ALA A 226 20.53 14.03 -2.23
C ALA A 226 20.40 14.17 -3.76
N PRO A 227 21.36 13.72 -4.60
CA PRO A 227 21.17 13.72 -6.05
C PRO A 227 19.95 12.92 -6.52
N VAL A 228 19.74 11.71 -6.00
CA VAL A 228 18.59 10.89 -6.36
C VAL A 228 17.28 11.52 -5.87
N HIS A 229 17.26 12.12 -4.65
CA HIS A 229 16.11 12.88 -4.18
C HIS A 229 15.71 14.00 -5.16
N ALA A 230 16.68 14.78 -5.65
CA ALA A 230 16.42 15.86 -6.59
C ALA A 230 15.85 15.34 -7.93
N LEU A 231 16.31 14.19 -8.41
CA LEU A 231 15.82 13.55 -9.62
C LEU A 231 14.40 12.98 -9.45
N LEU A 232 14.04 12.51 -8.27
CA LEU A 232 12.72 11.94 -7.99
C LEU A 232 11.67 13.01 -7.65
N ALA A 233 12.07 14.19 -7.18
CA ALA A 233 11.16 15.25 -6.76
C ALA A 233 10.13 15.69 -7.84
N PRO A 234 10.48 15.82 -9.13
CA PRO A 234 9.52 16.24 -10.16
C PRO A 234 8.36 15.26 -10.39
N ILE A 235 8.51 13.99 -10.04
CA ILE A 235 7.44 12.99 -10.21
C ILE A 235 6.63 12.77 -8.93
N ASN A 236 6.94 13.50 -7.85
CA ASN A 236 6.20 13.37 -6.61
C ASN A 236 4.84 14.07 -6.69
N HIS A 237 3.76 13.29 -6.50
CA HIS A 237 2.42 13.83 -6.33
C HIS A 237 2.19 14.18 -4.84
N ALA A 238 2.30 15.46 -4.53
CA ALA A 238 2.32 15.97 -3.15
C ALA A 238 1.08 15.57 -2.33
N GLU A 239 -0.12 15.58 -2.94
CA GLU A 239 -1.36 15.18 -2.27
C GLU A 239 -1.34 13.69 -1.90
N THR A 240 -0.98 12.80 -2.84
CA THR A 240 -0.82 11.37 -2.55
C THR A 240 0.20 11.15 -1.45
N PHE A 241 1.33 11.85 -1.52
CA PHE A 241 2.39 11.72 -0.51
C PHE A 241 1.88 12.12 0.88
N ALA A 242 1.22 13.26 1.01
CA ALA A 242 0.67 13.75 2.27
C ALA A 242 -0.35 12.76 2.86
N CYS A 243 -1.32 12.29 2.03
CA CYS A 243 -2.35 11.34 2.47
C CYS A 243 -1.77 10.00 2.92
N VAL A 244 -0.86 9.41 2.13
CA VAL A 244 -0.27 8.11 2.47
C VAL A 244 0.63 8.22 3.70
N MET A 245 1.37 9.31 3.86
CA MET A 245 2.18 9.52 5.07
C MET A 245 1.32 9.71 6.32
N ALA A 246 0.13 10.32 6.20
CA ALA A 246 -0.84 10.40 7.28
C ALA A 246 -1.41 9.02 7.67
N GLU A 247 -1.76 8.18 6.68
CA GLU A 247 -2.19 6.80 6.94
C GLU A 247 -1.08 5.96 7.59
N ARG A 248 0.18 6.16 7.20
CA ARG A 248 1.33 5.50 7.85
C ARG A 248 1.60 6.01 9.27
N ALA A 249 1.40 7.31 9.52
CA ALA A 249 1.46 7.87 10.88
C ALA A 249 0.39 7.25 11.78
N PHE A 250 -0.83 7.10 11.28
CA PHE A 250 -1.92 6.42 11.98
C PHE A 250 -1.56 4.96 12.33
N LEU A 251 -1.03 4.18 11.36
CA LEU A 251 -0.55 2.82 11.64
C LEU A 251 0.55 2.79 12.71
N LYS A 252 1.47 3.76 12.68
CA LYS A 252 2.56 3.85 13.66
C LYS A 252 2.03 4.06 15.08
N GLU A 253 1.06 4.94 15.25
CA GLU A 253 0.44 5.19 16.56
C GLU A 253 -0.30 3.96 17.09
N LEU A 254 -0.95 3.20 16.21
CA LEU A 254 -1.59 1.93 16.54
C LEU A 254 -0.59 0.78 16.74
N LYS A 255 0.70 0.97 16.46
CA LYS A 255 1.72 -0.10 16.37
C LYS A 255 1.30 -1.23 15.41
N ALA A 256 0.54 -0.89 14.39
CA ALA A 256 -0.07 -1.79 13.42
C ALA A 256 0.76 -1.92 12.14
N ASP A 257 0.56 -3.01 11.44
CA ASP A 257 1.18 -3.31 10.15
C ASP A 257 0.21 -4.02 9.19
N CYS A 258 0.70 -4.62 8.12
CA CYS A 258 -0.12 -5.34 7.13
C CYS A 258 -0.76 -6.63 7.67
N HIS A 259 -0.40 -7.08 8.88
CA HIS A 259 -1.00 -8.23 9.56
C HIS A 259 -2.11 -7.84 10.53
N SER A 260 -2.30 -6.55 10.76
CA SER A 260 -3.32 -6.04 11.67
C SER A 260 -4.66 -5.83 10.94
N PRO A 261 -5.81 -6.10 11.58
CA PRO A 261 -7.13 -5.83 11.01
C PRO A 261 -7.48 -4.34 11.11
N VAL A 262 -6.73 -3.51 10.35
CA VAL A 262 -6.84 -2.05 10.30
C VAL A 262 -7.18 -1.60 8.90
N ALA A 263 -8.11 -0.67 8.76
CA ALA A 263 -8.35 0.07 7.53
C ALA A 263 -8.16 1.57 7.76
N ALA A 264 -7.65 2.26 6.77
CA ALA A 264 -7.58 3.71 6.80
C ALA A 264 -7.49 4.31 5.41
N GLN A 265 -8.05 5.51 5.29
CA GLN A 265 -7.94 6.34 4.10
C GLN A 265 -7.83 7.80 4.48
N ALA A 266 -6.81 8.47 3.98
CA ALA A 266 -6.67 9.91 4.05
C ALA A 266 -7.00 10.55 2.69
N ARG A 267 -7.63 11.72 2.72
CA ARG A 267 -7.91 12.61 1.59
C ARG A 267 -7.62 14.04 1.95
N LEU A 268 -7.34 14.87 0.98
CA LEU A 268 -7.33 16.31 1.14
C LEU A 268 -8.69 16.87 0.68
N GLU A 269 -9.47 17.38 1.60
CA GLU A 269 -10.74 18.03 1.34
C GLU A 269 -10.57 19.54 1.53
N HIS A 270 -10.64 20.30 0.44
CA HIS A 270 -10.37 21.75 0.44
C HIS A 270 -9.00 22.13 1.07
N GLY A 271 -7.99 21.28 0.85
CA GLY A 271 -6.63 21.48 1.38
C GLY A 271 -6.46 21.07 2.84
N VAL A 272 -7.50 20.54 3.50
CA VAL A 272 -7.45 19.99 4.85
C VAL A 272 -7.38 18.48 4.80
N LEU A 273 -6.45 17.89 5.55
CA LEU A 273 -6.33 16.43 5.68
C LEU A 273 -7.56 15.91 6.42
N CYS A 274 -8.24 14.93 5.84
CA CYS A 274 -9.27 14.12 6.48
C CYS A 274 -8.83 12.65 6.44
N LEU A 275 -8.57 12.07 7.59
CA LEU A 275 -8.26 10.65 7.76
C LEU A 275 -9.49 9.95 8.35
N ARG A 276 -9.97 8.89 7.69
CA ARG A 276 -10.90 7.93 8.25
C ARG A 276 -10.12 6.68 8.63
N GLY A 277 -10.33 6.17 9.84
CA GLY A 277 -9.67 4.96 10.33
C GLY A 277 -10.65 4.02 11.02
N GLU A 278 -10.38 2.73 10.95
CA GLU A 278 -11.10 1.71 11.69
C GLU A 278 -10.17 0.59 12.14
N ILE A 279 -10.46 0.05 13.32
CA ILE A 279 -9.84 -1.12 13.91
C ILE A 279 -10.90 -2.17 14.20
N LEU A 280 -10.57 -3.45 13.98
CA LEU A 280 -11.50 -4.56 14.14
C LEU A 280 -10.84 -5.70 14.92
N SER A 281 -11.67 -6.52 15.60
CA SER A 281 -11.24 -7.85 16.01
C SER A 281 -11.15 -8.78 14.80
N GLU A 282 -10.36 -9.85 14.89
CA GLU A 282 -10.19 -10.80 13.77
C GLU A 282 -11.50 -11.47 13.33
N ASP A 283 -12.43 -11.68 14.28
CA ASP A 283 -13.75 -12.25 14.03
C ASP A 283 -14.79 -11.21 13.56
N GLY A 284 -14.41 -9.92 13.54
CA GLY A 284 -15.28 -8.81 13.11
C GLY A 284 -16.38 -8.43 14.10
N THR A 285 -16.43 -9.02 15.30
CA THR A 285 -17.49 -8.76 16.29
C THR A 285 -17.28 -7.46 17.08
N ASP A 286 -16.02 -7.05 17.24
CA ASP A 286 -15.64 -5.79 17.88
C ASP A 286 -15.04 -4.84 16.85
N TYR A 287 -15.53 -3.60 16.85
CA TYR A 287 -15.24 -2.63 15.81
C TYR A 287 -15.35 -1.21 16.32
N VAL A 288 -14.35 -0.40 16.01
CA VAL A 288 -14.36 1.04 16.28
C VAL A 288 -13.88 1.80 15.05
N ALA A 289 -14.59 2.87 14.70
CA ALA A 289 -14.22 3.78 13.61
C ALA A 289 -14.19 5.22 14.07
N ASP A 290 -13.31 6.04 13.51
CA ASP A 290 -13.23 7.47 13.75
C ASP A 290 -12.67 8.20 12.51
N GLN A 291 -12.79 9.54 12.54
CA GLN A 291 -12.20 10.40 11.52
C GLN A 291 -11.72 11.72 12.09
N GLY A 292 -10.72 12.31 11.46
CA GLY A 292 -10.15 13.59 11.89
C GLY A 292 -9.01 14.04 11.01
N SER A 293 -8.44 15.20 11.32
CA SER A 293 -7.32 15.77 10.59
C SER A 293 -5.93 15.40 11.15
N ASP A 294 -5.90 14.88 12.39
CA ASP A 294 -4.67 14.45 13.06
C ASP A 294 -4.67 12.92 13.22
N PRO A 295 -3.77 12.20 12.51
CA PRO A 295 -3.68 10.74 12.58
C PRO A 295 -3.46 10.19 14.00
N ALA A 296 -2.70 10.88 14.84
CA ALA A 296 -2.43 10.45 16.21
C ALA A 296 -3.68 10.60 17.08
N ALA A 297 -4.41 11.70 16.94
CA ALA A 297 -5.67 11.92 17.65
C ALA A 297 -6.72 10.87 17.26
N VAL A 298 -6.84 10.54 15.96
CA VAL A 298 -7.77 9.50 15.49
C VAL A 298 -7.37 8.13 16.07
N ALA A 299 -6.10 7.76 16.06
CA ALA A 299 -5.63 6.50 16.65
C ALA A 299 -5.92 6.41 18.15
N ALA A 300 -5.64 7.48 18.89
CA ALA A 300 -5.92 7.56 20.34
C ALA A 300 -7.43 7.41 20.62
N ALA A 301 -8.28 8.11 19.88
CA ALA A 301 -9.74 8.03 20.04
C ALA A 301 -10.30 6.64 19.75
N LEU A 302 -9.71 5.92 18.76
CA LEU A 302 -10.08 4.52 18.48
C LEU A 302 -9.70 3.61 19.66
N LEU A 303 -8.46 3.74 20.16
CA LEU A 303 -7.97 2.91 21.28
C LEU A 303 -8.74 3.20 22.58
N ASP A 304 -9.12 4.45 22.84
CA ASP A 304 -9.90 4.82 24.03
C ASP A 304 -11.30 4.19 24.01
N ARG A 305 -11.93 4.07 22.85
CA ARG A 305 -13.27 3.49 22.68
C ARG A 305 -13.25 1.97 22.46
N ALA A 306 -12.08 1.40 22.15
CA ALA A 306 -11.93 -0.03 21.94
C ALA A 306 -12.13 -0.82 23.24
N SER A 307 -12.75 -1.99 23.16
CA SER A 307 -12.78 -2.94 24.27
C SER A 307 -11.36 -3.33 24.70
N PRO A 308 -11.18 -3.86 25.92
CA PRO A 308 -9.87 -4.37 26.35
C PRO A 308 -9.29 -5.43 25.41
N SER A 309 -10.12 -6.32 24.85
CA SER A 309 -9.72 -7.36 23.90
C SER A 309 -9.26 -6.78 22.56
N LEU A 310 -10.00 -5.82 22.02
CA LEU A 310 -9.62 -5.16 20.76
C LEU A 310 -8.36 -4.32 20.96
N ARG A 311 -8.25 -3.58 22.06
CA ARG A 311 -7.07 -2.78 22.37
C ARG A 311 -5.80 -3.64 22.49
N ALA A 312 -5.90 -4.85 23.03
CA ALA A 312 -4.75 -5.75 23.19
C ALA A 312 -4.13 -6.21 21.85
N ILE A 313 -4.86 -6.11 20.73
CA ILE A 313 -4.34 -6.40 19.38
C ILE A 313 -3.33 -5.32 18.94
N PHE A 314 -3.47 -4.09 19.45
CA PHE A 314 -2.73 -2.89 19.06
C PHE A 314 -1.78 -2.35 20.15
N GLY A 315 -1.53 -3.10 21.20
CA GLY A 315 -0.76 -2.70 22.39
C GLY A 315 0.72 -3.03 22.37
#